data_6d267f5511b4f166b251903adfb6fb81
#
_entry.id   6d267f5511b4f166b251903adfb6fb81
#
_cell.length_a   1.000
_cell.length_b   1.000
_cell.length_c   1.000
_cell.angle_alpha   90.00
_cell.angle_beta   90.00
_cell.angle_gamma   90.00
#
_symmetry.space_group_name_H-M   'P 1'
#
loop_
_entity.id
_entity.type
_entity.pdbx_description
1 polymer ?
#
loop_
_entity_poly.entity_id
_entity_poly.type
_entity_poly.pdbx_seq_one_letter_code
_entity_poly.pdbx_strand_id
1 'polypeptide(L)'
;MYPAIFYHAGLAWNHGETSHVHLPGILDRHLFQDKTSQLSKTLFGLGNADYIIERPLINCSPTFHFLFGTEKKLATTLGDTEPRLLDRGQRHLDEIRTWLEAAHPQCPDADTLCQELNLTIDLGLLGLQRARDFQSTGQVPELNEKRTELANRHRNIWPRRARLGGLEESIGYIKDPIGKTI
;
A
#
# COMPACT_ATOMS: atom_id res chain seq x y z
N MET A 1 -3.22 9.46 5.08
CA MET A 1 -3.53 10.56 6.03
C MET A 1 -3.31 11.95 5.42
N TYR A 2 -2.14 12.29 4.88
CA TYR A 2 -1.83 13.63 4.34
C TYR A 2 -2.84 14.17 3.31
N PRO A 3 -3.27 13.41 2.26
CA PRO A 3 -4.21 13.94 1.28
C PRO A 3 -5.52 14.45 1.91
N ALA A 4 -6.08 13.70 2.85
CA ALA A 4 -7.31 14.09 3.53
C ALA A 4 -7.14 15.36 4.37
N ILE A 5 -6.01 15.50 5.10
CA ILE A 5 -5.72 16.70 5.90
C ILE A 5 -5.63 17.93 5.00
N PHE A 6 -4.89 17.85 3.89
CA PHE A 6 -4.74 18.98 2.96
C PHE A 6 -6.04 19.33 2.26
N TYR A 7 -6.84 18.32 1.89
CA TYR A 7 -8.16 18.53 1.30
C TYR A 7 -9.11 19.24 2.28
N HIS A 8 -9.19 18.77 3.52
CA HIS A 8 -10.02 19.41 4.55
C HIS A 8 -9.55 20.82 4.92
N ALA A 9 -8.25 21.05 4.98
CA ALA A 9 -7.73 22.40 5.21
C ALA A 9 -8.10 23.35 4.06
N GLY A 10 -8.01 22.89 2.82
CA GLY A 10 -8.46 23.64 1.65
C GLY A 10 -9.95 23.97 1.69
N LEU A 11 -10.79 22.98 2.06
CA LEU A 11 -12.24 23.15 2.24
C LEU A 11 -12.58 24.17 3.34
N ALA A 12 -11.88 24.14 4.46
CA ALA A 12 -12.11 25.04 5.57
C ALA A 12 -11.77 26.49 5.22
N TRP A 13 -10.80 26.70 4.33
CA TRP A 13 -10.36 28.05 3.94
C TRP A 13 -11.14 28.59 2.73
N ASN A 14 -11.45 27.76 1.75
CA ASN A 14 -12.09 28.21 0.49
C ASN A 14 -13.24 27.28 0.09
N HIS A 15 -14.35 27.40 0.78
CA HIS A 15 -15.54 26.57 0.62
C HIS A 15 -16.15 26.62 -0.80
N GLY A 16 -15.98 27.71 -1.56
CA GLY A 16 -16.60 27.89 -2.87
C GLY A 16 -15.82 27.30 -4.05
N GLU A 17 -14.52 27.04 -3.92
CA GLU A 17 -13.60 26.75 -5.03
C GLU A 17 -12.90 25.39 -4.92
N THR A 18 -13.38 24.50 -4.08
CA THR A 18 -12.74 23.23 -3.78
C THR A 18 -12.72 22.24 -4.93
N SER A 19 -13.62 22.37 -5.90
CA SER A 19 -13.64 21.58 -7.14
C SER A 19 -12.39 21.75 -8.01
N HIS A 20 -11.64 22.83 -7.79
CA HIS A 20 -10.44 23.18 -8.55
C HIS A 20 -9.11 22.89 -7.79
N VAL A 21 -9.19 22.32 -6.59
CA VAL A 21 -7.98 21.98 -5.81
C VAL A 21 -7.25 20.81 -6.45
N HIS A 22 -6.15 21.09 -7.13
CA HIS A 22 -5.24 20.06 -7.63
C HIS A 22 -4.36 19.53 -6.50
N LEU A 23 -4.95 18.66 -5.68
CA LEU A 23 -4.34 18.12 -4.46
C LEU A 23 -2.95 17.46 -4.68
N PRO A 24 -2.72 16.65 -5.75
CA PRO A 24 -1.39 16.13 -6.03
C PRO A 24 -0.32 17.22 -6.13
N GLY A 25 -0.56 18.26 -6.90
CA GLY A 25 0.40 19.37 -7.06
C GLY A 25 0.66 20.16 -5.77
N ILE A 26 -0.35 20.27 -4.89
CA ILE A 26 -0.18 20.90 -3.57
C ILE A 26 0.74 20.03 -2.69
N LEU A 27 0.52 18.71 -2.68
CA LEU A 27 1.36 17.79 -1.91
C LEU A 27 2.80 17.81 -2.42
N ASP A 28 3.02 17.73 -3.74
CA ASP A 28 4.37 17.79 -4.32
C ASP A 28 5.08 19.09 -4.01
N ARG A 29 4.38 20.23 -4.11
CA ARG A 29 4.97 21.54 -3.88
C ARG A 29 5.29 21.82 -2.40
N HIS A 30 4.33 21.55 -1.51
CA HIS A 30 4.38 22.06 -0.13
C HIS A 30 4.73 21.01 0.91
N LEU A 31 4.46 19.72 0.63
CA LEU A 31 4.75 18.63 1.56
C LEU A 31 5.99 17.85 1.16
N PHE A 32 6.02 17.33 -0.06
CA PHE A 32 7.10 16.44 -0.52
C PHE A 32 8.28 17.21 -1.12
N GLN A 33 8.04 18.43 -1.58
CA GLN A 33 9.02 19.23 -2.33
C GLN A 33 9.60 18.45 -3.52
N ASP A 34 8.72 17.68 -4.20
CA ASP A 34 9.06 16.86 -5.36
C ASP A 34 8.72 17.57 -6.67
N LYS A 35 9.75 18.09 -7.33
CA LYS A 35 9.59 18.79 -8.62
C LYS A 35 9.24 17.85 -9.78
N THR A 36 9.40 16.53 -9.60
CA THR A 36 9.07 15.53 -10.62
C THR A 36 7.59 15.19 -10.65
N SER A 37 6.85 15.55 -9.59
CA SER A 37 5.44 15.20 -9.38
C SER A 37 5.16 13.68 -9.39
N GLN A 38 6.19 12.87 -9.12
CA GLN A 38 6.04 11.41 -9.11
C GLN A 38 5.63 10.88 -7.74
N LEU A 39 5.97 11.58 -6.64
CA LEU A 39 5.68 11.09 -5.30
C LEU A 39 4.18 11.15 -4.98
N SER A 40 3.52 12.26 -5.30
CA SER A 40 2.05 12.33 -5.15
C SER A 40 1.35 11.32 -6.06
N LYS A 41 1.82 11.16 -7.30
CA LYS A 41 1.32 10.16 -8.24
C LYS A 41 1.43 8.74 -7.67
N THR A 42 2.56 8.39 -7.07
CA THR A 42 2.79 7.14 -6.34
C THR A 42 1.76 6.94 -5.24
N LEU A 43 1.57 7.95 -4.39
CA LEU A 43 0.66 7.89 -3.25
C LEU A 43 -0.80 7.67 -3.68
N PHE A 44 -1.27 8.42 -4.69
CA PHE A 44 -2.62 8.26 -5.22
C PHE A 44 -2.79 6.95 -5.99
N GLY A 45 -1.76 6.51 -6.70
CA GLY A 45 -1.75 5.21 -7.37
C GLY A 45 -1.93 4.05 -6.39
N LEU A 46 -1.22 4.06 -5.27
CA LEU A 46 -1.41 3.09 -4.18
C LEU A 46 -2.83 3.12 -3.61
N GLY A 47 -3.39 4.32 -3.40
CA GLY A 47 -4.76 4.47 -2.93
C GLY A 47 -5.83 3.94 -3.88
N ASN A 48 -5.53 3.85 -5.17
CA ASN A 48 -6.46 3.37 -6.20
C ASN A 48 -6.27 1.89 -6.57
N ALA A 49 -5.32 1.18 -5.96
CA ALA A 49 -4.99 -0.21 -6.32
C ALA A 49 -6.21 -1.15 -6.23
N ASP A 50 -7.12 -0.92 -5.28
CA ASP A 50 -8.31 -1.74 -5.08
C ASP A 50 -9.32 -1.62 -6.23
N TYR A 51 -9.45 -0.43 -6.81
CA TYR A 51 -10.29 -0.20 -7.98
C TYR A 51 -9.71 -0.85 -9.24
N ILE A 52 -8.39 -0.96 -9.32
CA ILE A 52 -7.69 -1.60 -10.44
C ILE A 52 -8.01 -3.09 -10.52
N ILE A 53 -8.14 -3.77 -9.37
CA ILE A 53 -8.52 -5.19 -9.29
C ILE A 53 -10.04 -5.40 -9.21
N GLU A 54 -10.82 -4.34 -9.30
CA GLU A 54 -12.30 -4.35 -9.29
C GLU A 54 -12.92 -5.02 -8.05
N ARG A 55 -12.23 -4.91 -6.89
CA ARG A 55 -12.66 -5.47 -5.60
C ARG A 55 -12.62 -4.44 -4.47
N PRO A 56 -13.29 -3.28 -4.62
CA PRO A 56 -13.32 -2.31 -3.53
C PRO A 56 -14.09 -2.90 -2.33
N LEU A 57 -13.47 -2.83 -1.16
CA LEU A 57 -14.06 -3.24 0.11
C LEU A 57 -14.32 -2.02 0.99
N ILE A 58 -15.36 -2.11 1.84
CA ILE A 58 -15.64 -1.05 2.81
C ILE A 58 -14.59 -1.14 3.93
N ASN A 59 -13.90 -0.03 4.17
CA ASN A 59 -12.89 0.15 5.24
C ASN A 59 -11.71 -0.83 5.22
N CYS A 60 -11.47 -1.52 4.12
CA CYS A 60 -10.36 -2.46 4.01
C CYS A 60 -9.92 -2.63 2.56
N SER A 61 -8.62 -2.82 2.34
CA SER A 61 -8.10 -3.20 1.04
C SER A 61 -8.22 -4.71 0.81
N PRO A 62 -8.64 -5.17 -0.38
CA PRO A 62 -8.57 -6.59 -0.70
C PRO A 62 -7.14 -7.12 -0.65
N THR A 63 -6.14 -6.34 -1.01
CA THR A 63 -4.72 -6.72 -0.90
C THR A 63 -4.31 -6.99 0.55
N PHE A 64 -4.91 -6.29 1.54
CA PHE A 64 -4.72 -6.62 2.95
C PHE A 64 -5.21 -8.04 3.28
N HIS A 65 -6.40 -8.42 2.82
CA HIS A 65 -6.92 -9.76 3.03
C HIS A 65 -6.17 -10.83 2.23
N PHE A 66 -5.68 -10.48 1.04
CA PHE A 66 -4.82 -11.37 0.28
C PHE A 66 -3.51 -11.65 1.02
N LEU A 67 -2.95 -10.65 1.70
CA LEU A 67 -1.69 -10.78 2.43
C LEU A 67 -1.84 -11.44 3.81
N PHE A 68 -2.82 -10.98 4.61
CA PHE A 68 -2.96 -11.32 6.03
C PHE A 68 -4.17 -12.20 6.37
N GLY A 69 -5.13 -12.33 5.47
CA GLY A 69 -6.36 -13.08 5.73
C GLY A 69 -6.11 -14.59 5.91
N THR A 70 -6.96 -15.22 6.72
CA THR A 70 -7.07 -16.69 6.76
C THR A 70 -7.38 -17.23 5.37
N GLU A 71 -7.21 -18.53 5.14
CA GLU A 71 -7.58 -19.18 3.90
C GLU A 71 -9.05 -18.89 3.53
N LYS A 72 -9.96 -19.02 4.49
CA LYS A 72 -11.38 -18.70 4.30
C LYS A 72 -11.60 -17.24 3.89
N LYS A 73 -10.88 -16.30 4.52
CA LYS A 73 -10.99 -14.86 4.21
C LYS A 73 -10.39 -14.55 2.84
N LEU A 74 -9.26 -15.16 2.51
CA LEU A 74 -8.65 -15.07 1.19
C LEU A 74 -9.62 -15.56 0.11
N ALA A 75 -10.15 -16.77 0.25
CA ALA A 75 -11.12 -17.35 -0.67
C ALA A 75 -12.36 -16.46 -0.85
N THR A 76 -12.94 -15.98 0.26
CA THR A 76 -14.13 -15.10 0.23
C THR A 76 -13.82 -13.77 -0.45
N THR A 77 -12.65 -13.17 -0.17
CA THR A 77 -12.27 -11.88 -0.76
C THR A 77 -11.95 -12.03 -2.24
N LEU A 78 -11.26 -13.11 -2.61
CA LEU A 78 -10.96 -13.43 -4.00
C LEU A 78 -12.24 -13.71 -4.80
N GLY A 79 -13.15 -14.52 -4.24
CA GLY A 79 -14.45 -14.84 -4.86
C GLY A 79 -14.28 -15.30 -6.31
N ASP A 80 -15.00 -14.64 -7.21
CA ASP A 80 -14.98 -14.86 -8.67
C ASP A 80 -14.02 -13.91 -9.42
N THR A 81 -13.03 -13.33 -8.72
CA THR A 81 -12.04 -12.44 -9.35
C THR A 81 -11.32 -13.18 -10.48
N GLU A 82 -11.40 -12.61 -11.67
CA GLU A 82 -10.71 -13.18 -12.83
C GLU A 82 -9.18 -13.04 -12.68
N PRO A 83 -8.37 -14.06 -13.06
CA PRO A 83 -6.91 -14.01 -12.99
C PRO A 83 -6.30 -12.76 -13.62
N ARG A 84 -6.86 -12.29 -14.74
CA ARG A 84 -6.42 -11.07 -15.44
C ARG A 84 -6.48 -9.80 -14.57
N LEU A 85 -7.38 -9.76 -13.58
CA LEU A 85 -7.49 -8.62 -12.68
C LEU A 85 -6.35 -8.61 -11.65
N LEU A 86 -5.90 -9.77 -11.18
CA LEU A 86 -4.72 -9.90 -10.34
C LEU A 86 -3.45 -9.50 -11.11
N ASP A 87 -3.34 -9.90 -12.39
CA ASP A 87 -2.22 -9.51 -13.26
C ASP A 87 -2.23 -8.00 -13.55
N ARG A 88 -3.43 -7.41 -13.69
CA ARG A 88 -3.59 -5.96 -13.84
C ARG A 88 -3.16 -5.22 -12.56
N GLY A 89 -3.54 -5.75 -11.40
CA GLY A 89 -3.11 -5.23 -10.10
C GLY A 89 -1.58 -5.28 -9.93
N GLN A 90 -0.94 -6.38 -10.33
CA GLN A 90 0.52 -6.48 -10.30
C GLN A 90 1.17 -5.43 -11.21
N ARG A 91 0.77 -5.36 -12.48
CA ARG A 91 1.31 -4.36 -13.41
C ARG A 91 1.14 -2.93 -12.90
N HIS A 92 0.02 -2.64 -12.26
CA HIS A 92 -0.22 -1.33 -11.64
C HIS A 92 0.76 -1.05 -10.50
N LEU A 93 1.02 -2.01 -9.60
CA LEU A 93 2.01 -1.84 -8.53
C LEU A 93 3.45 -1.73 -9.08
N ASP A 94 3.78 -2.46 -10.13
CA ASP A 94 5.08 -2.35 -10.81
C ASP A 94 5.25 -0.96 -11.46
N GLU A 95 4.19 -0.42 -12.06
CA GLU A 95 4.18 0.94 -12.61
C GLU A 95 4.35 2.00 -11.49
N ILE A 96 3.66 1.83 -10.36
CA ILE A 96 3.82 2.70 -9.19
C ILE A 96 5.26 2.67 -8.68
N ARG A 97 5.94 1.54 -8.70
CA ARG A 97 7.35 1.44 -8.35
C ARG A 97 8.21 2.30 -9.27
N THR A 98 7.95 2.26 -10.58
CA THR A 98 8.66 3.11 -11.54
C THR A 98 8.47 4.60 -11.25
N TRP A 99 7.26 5.01 -10.85
CA TRP A 99 7.03 6.39 -10.42
C TRP A 99 7.80 6.75 -9.15
N LEU A 100 7.81 5.84 -8.16
CA LEU A 100 8.56 6.04 -6.92
C LEU A 100 10.06 6.17 -7.16
N GLU A 101 10.63 5.36 -8.06
CA GLU A 101 12.04 5.42 -8.45
C GLU A 101 12.40 6.72 -9.19
N ALA A 102 11.43 7.30 -9.91
CA ALA A 102 11.60 8.59 -10.60
C ALA A 102 11.30 9.80 -9.71
N ALA A 103 10.80 9.60 -8.48
CA ALA A 103 10.51 10.67 -7.54
C ALA A 103 11.80 11.21 -6.90
N HIS A 104 11.85 12.53 -6.72
CA HIS A 104 12.99 13.21 -6.09
C HIS A 104 12.53 14.17 -4.98
N PRO A 105 11.86 13.65 -3.92
CA PRO A 105 11.40 14.49 -2.81
C PRO A 105 12.58 15.11 -2.08
N GLN A 106 12.39 16.38 -1.61
CA GLN A 106 13.38 17.14 -0.87
C GLN A 106 12.91 17.47 0.55
N CYS A 107 11.80 16.88 1.00
CA CYS A 107 11.33 17.01 2.38
C CYS A 107 12.32 16.34 3.35
N PRO A 108 12.36 16.78 4.64
CA PRO A 108 13.36 16.28 5.61
C PRO A 108 13.35 14.77 5.84
N ASP A 109 12.22 14.10 5.60
CA ASP A 109 12.03 12.69 5.81
C ASP A 109 11.86 11.89 4.48
N ALA A 110 12.32 12.45 3.37
CA ALA A 110 12.19 11.91 2.02
C ALA A 110 12.62 10.44 1.91
N ASP A 111 13.80 10.10 2.46
CA ASP A 111 14.33 8.74 2.45
C ASP A 111 13.39 7.75 3.19
N THR A 112 12.93 8.13 4.37
CA THR A 112 12.00 7.29 5.15
C THR A 112 10.68 7.10 4.41
N LEU A 113 10.13 8.17 3.83
CA LEU A 113 8.89 8.12 3.06
C LEU A 113 9.00 7.21 1.84
N CYS A 114 10.09 7.31 1.08
CA CYS A 114 10.32 6.43 -0.08
C CYS A 114 10.46 4.96 0.35
N GLN A 115 11.12 4.68 1.47
CA GLN A 115 11.25 3.32 2.01
C GLN A 115 9.90 2.76 2.47
N GLU A 116 9.05 3.56 3.12
CA GLU A 116 7.70 3.17 3.53
C GLU A 116 6.81 2.85 2.32
N LEU A 117 6.83 3.70 1.30
CA LEU A 117 6.05 3.48 0.07
C LEU A 117 6.54 2.23 -0.68
N ASN A 118 7.85 2.03 -0.78
CA ASN A 118 8.43 0.85 -1.41
C ASN A 118 8.06 -0.43 -0.66
N LEU A 119 8.12 -0.42 0.67
CA LEU A 119 7.65 -1.55 1.49
C LEU A 119 6.15 -1.81 1.26
N THR A 120 5.33 -0.77 1.14
CA THR A 120 3.89 -0.91 0.89
C THR A 120 3.61 -1.55 -0.47
N ILE A 121 4.37 -1.18 -1.51
CA ILE A 121 4.29 -1.81 -2.83
C ILE A 121 4.63 -3.30 -2.73
N ASP A 122 5.73 -3.65 -2.05
CA ASP A 122 6.16 -5.05 -1.90
C ASP A 122 5.16 -5.90 -1.13
N LEU A 123 4.56 -5.36 -0.05
CA LEU A 123 3.49 -6.03 0.68
C LEU A 123 2.26 -6.26 -0.20
N GLY A 124 1.89 -5.27 -1.03
CA GLY A 124 0.80 -5.41 -2.02
C GLY A 124 1.09 -6.51 -3.05
N LEU A 125 2.31 -6.51 -3.61
CA LEU A 125 2.75 -7.53 -4.57
C LEU A 125 2.76 -8.94 -3.96
N LEU A 126 3.21 -9.06 -2.70
CA LEU A 126 3.17 -10.33 -1.99
C LEU A 126 1.73 -10.83 -1.76
N GLY A 127 0.81 -9.91 -1.43
CA GLY A 127 -0.62 -10.23 -1.33
C GLY A 127 -1.21 -10.73 -2.64
N LEU A 128 -0.93 -10.03 -3.76
CA LEU A 128 -1.38 -10.46 -5.10
C LEU A 128 -0.78 -11.81 -5.51
N GLN A 129 0.51 -12.04 -5.23
CA GLN A 129 1.14 -13.34 -5.47
C GLN A 129 0.41 -14.44 -4.70
N ARG A 130 0.16 -14.24 -3.39
CA ARG A 130 -0.54 -15.21 -2.54
C ARG A 130 -1.94 -15.51 -3.07
N ALA A 131 -2.68 -14.49 -3.52
CA ALA A 131 -4.01 -14.66 -4.10
C ALA A 131 -3.98 -15.47 -5.40
N ARG A 132 -3.01 -15.22 -6.27
CA ARG A 132 -2.82 -15.92 -7.54
C ARG A 132 -2.44 -17.38 -7.32
N ASP A 133 -1.48 -17.64 -6.43
CA ASP A 133 -1.05 -19.00 -6.11
C ASP A 133 -2.22 -19.82 -5.52
N PHE A 134 -2.99 -19.21 -4.62
CA PHE A 134 -4.21 -19.82 -4.09
C PHE A 134 -5.25 -20.10 -5.19
N GLN A 135 -5.47 -19.15 -6.09
CA GLN A 135 -6.42 -19.32 -7.20
C GLN A 135 -6.04 -20.48 -8.14
N SER A 136 -4.74 -20.68 -8.36
CA SER A 136 -4.22 -21.71 -9.26
C SER A 136 -4.13 -23.09 -8.63
N THR A 137 -3.84 -23.18 -7.33
CA THR A 137 -3.54 -24.45 -6.64
C THR A 137 -4.60 -24.87 -5.64
N GLY A 138 -5.48 -23.96 -5.21
CA GLY A 138 -6.39 -24.17 -4.08
C GLY A 138 -5.70 -24.20 -2.72
N GLN A 139 -4.39 -23.94 -2.65
CA GLN A 139 -3.60 -23.99 -1.42
C GLN A 139 -2.95 -22.64 -1.12
N VAL A 140 -2.90 -22.28 0.16
CA VAL A 140 -2.24 -21.05 0.60
C VAL A 140 -0.72 -21.26 0.61
N PRO A 141 0.04 -20.49 -0.21
CA PRO A 141 1.50 -20.61 -0.23
C PRO A 141 2.12 -20.07 1.06
N GLU A 142 3.21 -20.68 1.51
CA GLU A 142 3.86 -20.26 2.76
C GLU A 142 4.61 -18.92 2.66
N LEU A 143 5.32 -18.65 1.56
CA LEU A 143 6.05 -17.40 1.27
C LEU A 143 6.95 -16.89 2.42
N ASN A 144 7.47 -17.78 3.27
CA ASN A 144 8.14 -17.46 4.55
C ASN A 144 9.40 -16.60 4.37
N GLU A 145 10.18 -16.84 3.32
CA GLU A 145 11.41 -16.07 3.06
C GLU A 145 11.08 -14.61 2.73
N LYS A 146 10.14 -14.37 1.79
CA LYS A 146 9.69 -13.03 1.42
C LYS A 146 9.06 -12.30 2.60
N ARG A 147 8.24 -12.98 3.40
CA ARG A 147 7.63 -12.41 4.61
C ARG A 147 8.69 -12.00 5.62
N THR A 148 9.72 -12.82 5.82
CA THR A 148 10.82 -12.53 6.73
C THR A 148 11.63 -11.33 6.27
N GLU A 149 11.92 -11.22 4.98
CA GLU A 149 12.59 -10.06 4.39
C GLU A 149 11.79 -8.77 4.64
N LEU A 150 10.50 -8.75 4.28
CA LEU A 150 9.64 -7.58 4.44
C LEU A 150 9.46 -7.19 5.91
N ALA A 151 9.34 -8.17 6.81
CA ALA A 151 9.29 -7.94 8.25
C ALA A 151 10.58 -7.30 8.79
N ASN A 152 11.75 -7.70 8.29
CA ASN A 152 13.02 -7.09 8.67
C ASN A 152 13.15 -5.65 8.13
N ARG A 153 12.68 -5.38 6.90
CA ARG A 153 12.61 -4.01 6.37
C ARG A 153 11.66 -3.15 7.21
N HIS A 154 10.50 -3.67 7.56
CA HIS A 154 9.55 -2.99 8.44
C HIS A 154 10.17 -2.66 9.80
N ARG A 155 10.89 -3.61 10.42
CA ARG A 155 11.62 -3.40 11.69
C ARG A 155 12.59 -2.22 11.62
N ASN A 156 13.27 -2.04 10.50
CA ASN A 156 14.26 -0.97 10.32
C ASN A 156 13.61 0.42 10.06
N ILE A 157 12.42 0.43 9.45
CA ILE A 157 11.72 1.67 9.12
C ILE A 157 10.90 2.19 10.31
N TRP A 158 10.22 1.32 11.04
CA TRP A 158 9.28 1.67 12.12
C TRP A 158 9.81 2.69 13.13
N PRO A 159 11.03 2.53 13.71
CA PRO A 159 11.54 3.43 14.73
C PRO A 159 11.77 4.87 14.25
N ARG A 160 11.79 5.10 12.95
CA ARG A 160 12.00 6.43 12.36
C ARG A 160 10.77 7.33 12.49
N ARG A 161 9.57 6.76 12.68
CA ARG A 161 8.31 7.50 12.78
C ARG A 161 7.47 7.15 13.99
N ALA A 162 7.66 5.99 14.57
CA ALA A 162 6.81 5.47 15.62
C ALA A 162 7.60 5.01 16.84
N ARG A 163 6.94 4.99 17.99
CA ARG A 163 7.50 4.39 19.21
C ARG A 163 7.64 2.88 19.01
N LEU A 164 8.55 2.24 19.75
CA LEU A 164 8.81 0.79 19.66
C LEU A 164 7.62 -0.08 20.11
N GLY A 165 6.69 0.48 20.89
CA GLY A 165 5.48 -0.23 21.28
C GLY A 165 4.68 -0.67 20.06
N GLY A 166 4.27 -1.95 20.03
CA GLY A 166 3.53 -2.56 18.91
C GLY A 166 4.38 -3.05 17.73
N LEU A 167 5.69 -2.79 17.72
CA LEU A 167 6.57 -3.21 16.61
C LEU A 167 6.60 -4.74 16.45
N GLU A 168 6.82 -5.49 17.54
CA GLU A 168 6.88 -6.95 17.47
C GLU A 168 5.54 -7.57 17.06
N GLU A 169 4.44 -7.00 17.51
CA GLU A 169 3.10 -7.40 17.07
C GLU A 169 2.91 -7.16 15.56
N SER A 170 3.27 -5.98 15.07
CA SER A 170 3.20 -5.64 13.64
C SER A 170 4.09 -6.56 12.79
N ILE A 171 5.29 -6.89 13.26
CA ILE A 171 6.18 -7.85 12.61
C ILE A 171 5.57 -9.25 12.60
N GLY A 172 4.93 -9.64 13.70
CA GLY A 172 4.21 -10.91 13.82
C GLY A 172 3.17 -11.06 12.70
N TYR A 173 2.38 -10.03 12.44
CA TYR A 173 1.39 -10.05 11.35
C TYR A 173 2.02 -10.21 9.95
N ILE A 174 3.18 -9.61 9.72
CA ILE A 174 3.86 -9.76 8.42
C ILE A 174 4.42 -11.18 8.26
N LYS A 175 5.03 -11.73 9.30
CA LYS A 175 5.65 -13.07 9.28
C LYS A 175 4.63 -14.19 9.25
N ASP A 176 3.59 -14.08 10.09
CA ASP A 176 2.59 -15.14 10.25
C ASP A 176 1.18 -14.55 10.03
N PRO A 177 0.51 -14.89 8.93
CA PRO A 177 -0.82 -14.34 8.63
C PRO A 177 -1.81 -14.67 9.75
N ILE A 178 -2.68 -13.70 10.04
CA ILE A 178 -3.80 -13.86 10.99
C ILE A 178 -4.55 -15.15 10.66
N GLY A 179 -4.43 -16.17 11.49
CA GLY A 179 -5.14 -17.44 11.33
C GLY A 179 -4.36 -18.72 11.58
N LYS A 180 -3.04 -18.64 11.84
CA LYS A 180 -2.29 -19.79 12.38
C LYS A 180 -2.23 -19.81 13.91
N THR A 181 -2.71 -18.75 14.56
CA THR A 181 -2.67 -18.61 16.02
C THR A 181 -4.06 -18.24 16.57
N ILE A 182 -5.01 -19.12 16.46
CA ILE A 182 -6.16 -19.27 17.39
C ILE A 182 -6.53 -20.75 17.42
#